data_cc183275381aa0cd7c468c65f004563f
#
_entry.id   cc183275381aa0cd7c468c65f004563f
#
_cell.length_a   1.000
_cell.length_b   1.000
_cell.length_c   1.000
_cell.angle_alpha   90.00
_cell.angle_beta   90.00
_cell.angle_gamma   90.00
#
_symmetry.space_group_name_H-M   'P 1'
#
loop_
_entity.id
_entity.type
_entity.pdbx_description
1 polymer ?
#
loop_
_entity_poly.entity_id
_entity_poly.type
_entity_poly.pdbx_seq_one_letter_code
_entity_poly.pdbx_strand_id
1 'polypeptide(L)'
;MIRTVDGRRIGYDDSGGTGTPIVLLHGFPLDRTVWDEQAGALAGRRVVRVDLRGCGESEPSDGPALMELLAGDVAALLDQLGIERAAVVGHSIGGYVTLAFFRMFAERVAGLALIASHVAADAAGGAAAGASVTQRTLAAGRDALALDLERTGTMEPAIASYLPRYLAPAFYAERPELVERLRAVMACQDARGCAQLIRGMQVRVGGEDLLADVRVPALVVAGAQDTYLDPKTLRAVANAMGAVYVRLENVGHLPMFEAPRATGDALAAFAQRVG
;
A
#
# COMPACT_ATOMS: atom_id res chain seq x y z
N MET A 1 14.29 -10.67 5.89
CA MET A 1 14.10 -12.16 5.90
C MET A 1 13.38 -12.59 4.64
N ILE A 2 13.55 -13.83 4.21
CA ILE A 2 12.90 -14.35 2.99
C ILE A 2 12.19 -15.65 3.33
N ARG A 3 10.97 -15.81 2.82
CA ARG A 3 10.20 -17.07 2.82
C ARG A 3 9.81 -17.43 1.39
N THR A 4 9.67 -18.73 1.14
CA THR A 4 9.12 -19.20 -0.13
C THR A 4 7.62 -19.43 0.04
N VAL A 5 6.83 -18.71 -0.73
CA VAL A 5 5.37 -18.82 -0.81
C VAL A 5 5.03 -19.25 -2.24
N ASP A 6 4.34 -20.35 -2.40
CA ASP A 6 3.98 -20.91 -3.72
C ASP A 6 5.15 -20.96 -4.74
N GLY A 7 6.32 -21.37 -4.25
CA GLY A 7 7.54 -21.48 -5.04
C GLY A 7 8.27 -20.17 -5.32
N ARG A 8 7.81 -19.03 -4.78
CA ARG A 8 8.44 -17.71 -4.96
C ARG A 8 8.94 -17.13 -3.65
N ARG A 9 10.04 -16.40 -3.72
CA ARG A 9 10.59 -15.70 -2.55
C ARG A 9 9.76 -14.46 -2.25
N ILE A 10 9.38 -14.32 -0.98
CA ILE A 10 8.74 -13.13 -0.42
C ILE A 10 9.66 -12.55 0.65
N GLY A 11 10.09 -11.31 0.44
CA GLY A 11 10.86 -10.52 1.40
C GLY A 11 9.96 -9.99 2.51
N TYR A 12 10.41 -10.11 3.76
CA TYR A 12 9.67 -9.58 4.91
C TYR A 12 10.60 -9.32 6.08
N ASP A 13 10.11 -8.55 7.05
CA ASP A 13 10.67 -8.47 8.39
C ASP A 13 9.59 -8.80 9.40
N ASP A 14 9.97 -9.51 10.46
CA ASP A 14 9.12 -9.82 11.62
C ASP A 14 9.86 -9.36 12.88
N SER A 15 9.31 -8.37 13.56
CA SER A 15 9.92 -7.81 14.77
C SER A 15 9.82 -8.73 15.98
N GLY A 16 8.99 -9.78 15.91
CA GLY A 16 8.53 -10.47 17.11
C GLY A 16 7.64 -9.55 17.96
N GLY A 17 7.46 -9.87 19.23
CA GLY A 17 6.63 -9.09 20.15
C GLY A 17 5.33 -9.78 20.51
N THR A 18 4.43 -9.04 21.17
CA THR A 18 3.20 -9.59 21.75
C THR A 18 1.93 -8.90 21.21
N GLY A 19 0.77 -9.45 21.57
CA GLY A 19 -0.52 -8.93 21.13
C GLY A 19 -0.86 -9.29 19.69
N THR A 20 -1.93 -8.74 19.16
CA THR A 20 -2.36 -8.98 17.79
C THR A 20 -1.30 -8.46 16.80
N PRO A 21 -0.78 -9.32 15.91
CA PRO A 21 0.22 -8.91 14.92
C PRO A 21 -0.31 -7.82 13.98
N ILE A 22 0.60 -6.94 13.53
CA ILE A 22 0.30 -5.86 12.57
C ILE A 22 1.11 -6.13 11.31
N VAL A 23 0.42 -6.28 10.18
CA VAL A 23 1.01 -6.44 8.85
C VAL A 23 1.04 -5.10 8.15
N LEU A 24 2.21 -4.68 7.68
CA LEU A 24 2.39 -3.41 6.96
C LEU A 24 2.74 -3.69 5.49
N LEU A 25 1.88 -3.21 4.58
CA LEU A 25 2.00 -3.37 3.14
C LEU A 25 2.31 -2.02 2.49
N HIS A 26 3.42 -1.94 1.77
CA HIS A 26 3.89 -0.70 1.15
C HIS A 26 3.11 -0.31 -0.11
N GLY A 27 3.35 0.91 -0.60
CA GLY A 27 2.83 1.45 -1.87
C GLY A 27 3.76 1.19 -3.05
N PHE A 28 3.29 1.51 -4.26
CA PHE A 28 4.07 1.46 -5.49
C PHE A 28 4.96 2.71 -5.63
N PRO A 29 6.14 2.64 -6.20
CA PRO A 29 7.05 1.51 -6.32
C PRO A 29 8.07 1.56 -5.16
N LEU A 30 7.66 1.09 -4.03
CA LEU A 30 8.41 1.14 -2.78
C LEU A 30 8.68 -0.29 -2.28
N ASP A 31 9.27 -0.40 -1.10
CA ASP A 31 9.44 -1.65 -0.39
C ASP A 31 9.11 -1.48 1.11
N ARG A 32 9.29 -2.54 1.88
CA ARG A 32 8.97 -2.58 3.31
C ARG A 32 9.73 -1.56 4.16
N THR A 33 10.85 -1.00 3.66
CA THR A 33 11.68 -0.05 4.43
C THR A 33 11.00 1.31 4.64
N VAL A 34 9.97 1.64 3.84
CA VAL A 34 9.17 2.86 4.06
C VAL A 34 8.44 2.87 5.40
N TRP A 35 8.34 1.71 6.07
CA TRP A 35 7.71 1.53 7.36
C TRP A 35 8.69 1.50 8.55
N ASP A 36 9.99 1.80 8.35
CA ASP A 36 11.00 1.72 9.42
C ASP A 36 10.60 2.53 10.66
N GLU A 37 10.17 3.78 10.46
CA GLU A 37 9.78 4.68 11.54
C GLU A 37 8.50 4.18 12.26
N GLN A 38 7.54 3.64 11.51
CA GLN A 38 6.29 3.12 12.08
C GLN A 38 6.51 1.83 12.84
N ALA A 39 7.42 0.97 12.37
CA ALA A 39 7.81 -0.22 13.12
C ALA A 39 8.43 0.16 14.48
N GLY A 40 9.24 1.23 14.53
CA GLY A 40 9.75 1.80 15.77
C GLY A 40 8.65 2.33 16.69
N ALA A 41 7.65 3.04 16.15
CA ALA A 41 6.52 3.55 16.91
C ALA A 41 5.60 2.45 17.46
N LEU A 42 5.64 1.26 16.89
CA LEU A 42 4.89 0.06 17.29
C LEU A 42 5.74 -0.91 18.13
N ALA A 43 6.87 -0.44 18.67
CA ALA A 43 7.80 -1.27 19.46
C ALA A 43 7.07 -2.03 20.59
N GLY A 44 7.42 -3.30 20.76
CA GLY A 44 6.77 -4.23 21.71
C GLY A 44 5.62 -5.03 21.10
N ARG A 45 5.01 -4.58 20.00
CA ARG A 45 4.05 -5.36 19.22
C ARG A 45 4.76 -6.18 18.15
N ARG A 46 4.16 -7.30 17.75
CA ARG A 46 4.61 -8.05 16.59
C ARG A 46 4.23 -7.33 15.31
N VAL A 47 5.22 -6.83 14.57
CA VAL A 47 5.06 -6.12 13.30
C VAL A 47 5.69 -6.94 12.19
N VAL A 48 4.90 -7.29 11.17
CA VAL A 48 5.35 -7.96 9.95
C VAL A 48 5.27 -6.97 8.80
N ARG A 49 6.43 -6.63 8.23
CA ARG A 49 6.52 -5.76 7.05
C ARG A 49 6.83 -6.61 5.83
N VAL A 50 6.06 -6.47 4.77
CA VAL A 50 6.13 -7.36 3.60
C VAL A 50 6.49 -6.57 2.36
N ASP A 51 7.42 -7.09 1.56
CA ASP A 51 7.62 -6.64 0.19
C ASP A 51 6.59 -7.32 -0.73
N LEU A 52 5.83 -6.54 -1.45
CA LEU A 52 4.94 -7.06 -2.48
C LEU A 52 5.76 -7.60 -3.66
N ARG A 53 5.24 -8.59 -4.40
CA ARG A 53 5.93 -9.19 -5.56
C ARG A 53 6.50 -8.12 -6.49
N GLY A 54 7.76 -8.29 -6.90
CA GLY A 54 8.47 -7.36 -7.77
C GLY A 54 9.03 -6.13 -7.08
N CYS A 55 8.94 -6.09 -5.74
CA CYS A 55 9.52 -5.02 -4.92
C CYS A 55 10.45 -5.60 -3.85
N GLY A 56 11.45 -4.82 -3.45
CA GLY A 56 12.42 -5.19 -2.42
C GLY A 56 13.10 -6.52 -2.70
N GLU A 57 12.98 -7.47 -1.78
CA GLU A 57 13.54 -8.81 -1.91
C GLU A 57 12.54 -9.85 -2.44
N SER A 58 11.32 -9.43 -2.82
CA SER A 58 10.28 -10.31 -3.35
C SER A 58 10.43 -10.52 -4.85
N GLU A 59 10.36 -11.79 -5.28
CA GLU A 59 10.39 -12.14 -6.71
C GLU A 59 9.17 -11.58 -7.45
N PRO A 60 9.34 -11.15 -8.72
CA PRO A 60 8.21 -10.71 -9.54
C PRO A 60 7.28 -11.86 -9.90
N SER A 61 6.03 -11.53 -10.27
CA SER A 61 5.11 -12.46 -10.91
C SER A 61 5.43 -12.66 -12.40
N ASP A 62 5.01 -13.79 -12.99
CA ASP A 62 5.20 -14.05 -14.42
C ASP A 62 4.25 -13.22 -15.30
N GLY A 63 3.12 -12.80 -14.75
CA GLY A 63 2.10 -11.97 -15.38
C GLY A 63 1.59 -10.90 -14.44
N PRO A 64 0.43 -10.27 -14.71
CA PRO A 64 -0.14 -9.24 -13.86
C PRO A 64 -0.19 -9.66 -12.39
N ALA A 65 0.37 -8.84 -11.51
CA ALA A 65 0.34 -9.07 -10.07
C ALA A 65 -1.02 -8.64 -9.51
N LEU A 66 -2.01 -9.53 -9.61
CA LEU A 66 -3.37 -9.28 -9.15
C LEU A 66 -3.40 -9.02 -7.64
N MET A 67 -4.30 -8.19 -7.18
CA MET A 67 -4.41 -7.86 -5.75
C MET A 67 -4.77 -9.11 -4.93
N GLU A 68 -5.56 -10.01 -5.49
CA GLU A 68 -5.92 -11.30 -4.90
C GLU A 68 -4.71 -12.24 -4.78
N LEU A 69 -3.82 -12.23 -5.77
CA LEU A 69 -2.56 -12.98 -5.73
C LEU A 69 -1.66 -12.46 -4.59
N LEU A 70 -1.50 -11.14 -4.51
CA LEU A 70 -0.70 -10.51 -3.45
C LEU A 70 -1.30 -10.74 -2.05
N ALA A 71 -2.63 -10.73 -1.94
CA ALA A 71 -3.33 -11.07 -0.70
C ALA A 71 -3.12 -12.54 -0.31
N GLY A 72 -3.11 -13.45 -1.28
CA GLY A 72 -2.77 -14.86 -1.09
C GLY A 72 -1.35 -15.06 -0.56
N ASP A 73 -0.36 -14.29 -1.09
CA ASP A 73 1.01 -14.32 -0.59
C ASP A 73 1.10 -13.90 0.88
N VAL A 74 0.38 -12.83 1.25
CA VAL A 74 0.31 -12.39 2.64
C VAL A 74 -0.29 -13.46 3.52
N ALA A 75 -1.40 -14.09 3.10
CA ALA A 75 -2.04 -15.16 3.86
C ALA A 75 -1.10 -16.35 4.08
N ALA A 76 -0.44 -16.82 3.03
CA ALA A 76 0.50 -17.94 3.11
C ALA A 76 1.76 -17.60 3.92
N LEU A 77 2.24 -16.35 3.87
CA LEU A 77 3.31 -15.90 4.76
C LEU A 77 2.87 -15.94 6.23
N LEU A 78 1.65 -15.46 6.54
CA LEU A 78 1.11 -15.51 7.90
C LEU A 78 0.96 -16.94 8.41
N ASP A 79 0.55 -17.89 7.55
CA ASP A 79 0.49 -19.33 7.90
C ASP A 79 1.86 -19.87 8.30
N GLN A 80 2.91 -19.55 7.53
CA GLN A 80 4.28 -19.96 7.85
C GLN A 80 4.84 -19.29 9.11
N LEU A 81 4.29 -18.15 9.52
CA LEU A 81 4.66 -17.45 10.75
C LEU A 81 3.80 -17.83 11.96
N GLY A 82 2.83 -18.75 11.77
CA GLY A 82 1.89 -19.16 12.81
C GLY A 82 0.95 -18.03 13.25
N ILE A 83 0.61 -17.12 12.34
CA ILE A 83 -0.27 -15.98 12.60
C ILE A 83 -1.66 -16.28 12.04
N GLU A 84 -2.62 -16.60 12.91
CA GLU A 84 -4.00 -16.88 12.51
C GLU A 84 -4.78 -15.62 12.14
N ARG A 85 -4.59 -14.53 12.90
CA ARG A 85 -5.26 -13.25 12.69
C ARG A 85 -4.29 -12.08 12.87
N ALA A 86 -4.46 -11.03 12.07
CA ALA A 86 -3.64 -9.83 12.12
C ALA A 86 -4.44 -8.56 11.80
N ALA A 87 -3.98 -7.41 12.29
CA ALA A 87 -4.36 -6.13 11.73
C ALA A 87 -3.58 -5.91 10.41
N VAL A 88 -4.27 -5.60 9.33
CA VAL A 88 -3.65 -5.36 8.02
C VAL A 88 -3.71 -3.88 7.69
N VAL A 89 -2.54 -3.30 7.47
CA VAL A 89 -2.33 -1.88 7.18
C VAL A 89 -1.72 -1.76 5.79
N GLY A 90 -2.39 -1.06 4.89
CA GLY A 90 -1.89 -0.89 3.53
C GLY A 90 -1.79 0.57 3.11
N HIS A 91 -0.65 0.93 2.52
CA HIS A 91 -0.45 2.21 1.87
C HIS A 91 -0.70 2.09 0.37
N SER A 92 -1.53 3.00 -0.19
CA SER A 92 -1.76 3.06 -1.65
C SER A 92 -2.14 1.69 -2.23
N ILE A 93 -1.34 1.08 -3.12
CA ILE A 93 -1.55 -0.29 -3.62
C ILE A 93 -1.62 -1.32 -2.47
N GLY A 94 -0.82 -1.15 -1.41
CA GLY A 94 -0.92 -2.00 -0.21
C GLY A 94 -2.32 -1.97 0.40
N GLY A 95 -3.03 -0.84 0.30
CA GLY A 95 -4.44 -0.74 0.70
C GLY A 95 -5.37 -1.53 -0.22
N TYR A 96 -5.08 -1.61 -1.53
CA TYR A 96 -5.84 -2.48 -2.46
C TYR A 96 -5.64 -3.96 -2.10
N VAL A 97 -4.40 -4.34 -1.76
CA VAL A 97 -4.10 -5.69 -1.27
C VAL A 97 -4.80 -5.96 0.06
N THR A 98 -4.85 -4.96 0.96
CA THR A 98 -5.58 -5.06 2.24
C THR A 98 -7.08 -5.33 2.02
N LEU A 99 -7.72 -4.66 1.05
CA LEU A 99 -9.12 -4.91 0.71
C LEU A 99 -9.32 -6.28 0.05
N ALA A 100 -8.42 -6.70 -0.83
CA ALA A 100 -8.44 -8.05 -1.40
C ALA A 100 -8.25 -9.11 -0.31
N PHE A 101 -7.36 -8.88 0.65
CA PHE A 101 -7.17 -9.77 1.81
C PHE A 101 -8.44 -9.84 2.67
N PHE A 102 -9.08 -8.71 2.94
CA PHE A 102 -10.35 -8.69 3.67
C PHE A 102 -11.46 -9.42 2.91
N ARG A 103 -11.54 -9.26 1.58
CA ARG A 103 -12.51 -9.99 0.73
C ARG A 103 -12.35 -11.50 0.79
N MET A 104 -11.10 -11.98 0.79
CA MET A 104 -10.80 -13.41 0.71
C MET A 104 -10.70 -14.09 2.08
N PHE A 105 -10.30 -13.35 3.11
CA PHE A 105 -9.92 -13.89 4.42
C PHE A 105 -10.43 -13.00 5.56
N ALA A 106 -11.70 -12.59 5.52
CA ALA A 106 -12.28 -11.64 6.50
C ALA A 106 -12.11 -12.10 7.95
N GLU A 107 -12.21 -13.40 8.20
CA GLU A 107 -12.04 -14.03 9.53
C GLU A 107 -10.63 -13.89 10.07
N ARG A 108 -9.64 -13.68 9.21
CA ARG A 108 -8.23 -13.48 9.57
C ARG A 108 -7.87 -12.03 9.87
N VAL A 109 -8.80 -11.08 9.61
CA VAL A 109 -8.58 -9.65 9.85
C VAL A 109 -9.02 -9.28 11.26
N ALA A 110 -8.08 -8.81 12.07
CA ALA A 110 -8.33 -8.28 13.41
C ALA A 110 -8.52 -6.76 13.43
N GLY A 111 -8.03 -6.08 12.42
CA GLY A 111 -8.17 -4.65 12.19
C GLY A 111 -7.77 -4.29 10.77
N LEU A 112 -8.27 -3.18 10.25
CA LEU A 112 -8.04 -2.75 8.86
C LEU A 112 -7.65 -1.28 8.80
N ALA A 113 -6.51 -0.97 8.17
CA ALA A 113 -6.10 0.42 7.99
C ALA A 113 -5.71 0.72 6.54
N LEU A 114 -6.23 1.84 6.03
CA LEU A 114 -5.94 2.37 4.70
C LEU A 114 -5.17 3.68 4.85
N ILE A 115 -3.94 3.72 4.35
CA ILE A 115 -3.07 4.89 4.39
C ILE A 115 -2.95 5.43 2.97
N ALA A 116 -3.44 6.64 2.71
CA ALA A 116 -3.45 7.23 1.36
C ALA A 116 -3.88 6.20 0.30
N SER A 117 -5.00 5.51 0.53
CA SER A 117 -5.52 4.48 -0.36
C SER A 117 -7.03 4.62 -0.52
N HIS A 118 -7.51 4.49 -1.75
CA HIS A 118 -8.94 4.51 -2.06
C HIS A 118 -9.49 3.10 -2.32
N VAL A 119 -10.80 2.99 -2.50
CA VAL A 119 -11.49 1.71 -2.64
C VAL A 119 -12.01 1.43 -4.04
N ALA A 120 -12.13 2.48 -4.89
CA ALA A 120 -12.69 2.34 -6.21
C ALA A 120 -11.81 1.51 -7.15
N ALA A 121 -12.44 0.72 -8.03
CA ALA A 121 -11.75 0.03 -9.11
C ALA A 121 -11.07 1.03 -10.06
N ASP A 122 -10.00 0.61 -10.71
CA ASP A 122 -9.46 1.37 -11.84
C ASP A 122 -10.34 1.25 -13.07
N ALA A 123 -10.48 2.34 -13.81
CA ALA A 123 -11.36 2.38 -14.99
C ALA A 123 -10.87 1.53 -16.18
N ALA A 124 -9.63 1.04 -16.14
CA ALA A 124 -9.04 0.28 -17.25
C ALA A 124 -9.44 -1.19 -17.28
N GLY A 125 -9.94 -1.75 -16.20
CA GLY A 125 -10.33 -3.16 -16.09
C GLY A 125 -11.58 -3.58 -16.86
N GLY A 126 -11.88 -2.89 -17.86
CA GLY A 126 -13.02 -3.01 -18.75
C GLY A 126 -13.59 -1.62 -18.93
N ALA A 127 -13.94 -1.28 -20.12
CA ALA A 127 -14.76 -0.12 -20.41
C ALA A 127 -16.01 -0.18 -19.51
N ALA A 128 -15.84 0.16 -18.21
CA ALA A 128 -16.97 0.42 -17.35
C ALA A 128 -17.76 1.49 -18.07
N ALA A 129 -18.90 1.12 -18.60
CA ALA A 129 -19.82 2.05 -19.20
C ALA A 129 -20.05 3.13 -18.15
N GLY A 130 -19.45 4.33 -18.35
CA GLY A 130 -19.49 5.41 -17.38
C GLY A 130 -18.16 5.89 -16.80
N ALA A 131 -16.99 5.28 -17.14
CA ALA A 131 -15.70 5.78 -16.69
C ALA A 131 -15.48 7.23 -17.13
N SER A 132 -15.09 8.10 -16.20
CA SER A 132 -14.78 9.51 -16.48
C SER A 132 -13.56 9.64 -17.41
N VAL A 133 -13.42 10.79 -18.08
CA VAL A 133 -12.25 11.09 -18.92
C VAL A 133 -10.97 10.97 -18.08
N THR A 134 -10.98 11.49 -16.85
CA THR A 134 -9.85 11.44 -15.92
C THR A 134 -9.42 9.99 -15.61
N GLN A 135 -10.36 9.11 -15.33
CA GLN A 135 -10.08 7.69 -15.07
C GLN A 135 -9.45 7.01 -16.29
N ARG A 136 -9.97 7.26 -17.51
CA ARG A 136 -9.38 6.71 -18.74
C ARG A 136 -7.98 7.24 -19.00
N THR A 137 -7.73 8.52 -18.72
CA THR A 137 -6.38 9.13 -18.87
C THR A 137 -5.37 8.52 -17.90
N LEU A 138 -5.77 8.30 -16.64
CA LEU A 138 -4.90 7.63 -15.64
C LEU A 138 -4.59 6.19 -16.06
N ALA A 139 -5.58 5.47 -16.58
CA ALA A 139 -5.39 4.11 -17.06
C ALA A 139 -4.42 4.05 -18.25
N ALA A 140 -4.60 4.90 -19.26
CA ALA A 140 -3.69 4.97 -20.41
C ALA A 140 -2.26 5.36 -20.00
N GLY A 141 -2.11 6.26 -19.03
CA GLY A 141 -0.81 6.62 -18.46
C GLY A 141 -0.10 5.46 -17.77
N ARG A 142 -0.85 4.57 -17.12
CA ARG A 142 -0.31 3.36 -16.49
C ARG A 142 0.16 2.33 -17.53
N ASP A 143 -0.59 2.13 -18.61
CA ASP A 143 -0.18 1.23 -19.70
C ASP A 143 1.13 1.70 -20.32
N ALA A 144 1.24 2.98 -20.65
CA ALA A 144 2.46 3.57 -21.20
C ALA A 144 3.64 3.40 -20.23
N LEU A 145 3.44 3.64 -18.94
CA LEU A 145 4.47 3.47 -17.94
C LEU A 145 4.92 2.00 -17.81
N ALA A 146 3.99 1.04 -17.78
CA ALA A 146 4.34 -0.38 -17.72
C ALA A 146 5.20 -0.80 -18.92
N LEU A 147 4.84 -0.34 -20.12
CA LEU A 147 5.62 -0.57 -21.34
C LEU A 147 7.02 0.09 -21.28
N ASP A 148 7.12 1.31 -20.74
CA ASP A 148 8.40 2.01 -20.60
C ASP A 148 9.31 1.31 -19.59
N LEU A 149 8.79 0.82 -18.48
CA LEU A 149 9.55 0.03 -17.50
C LEU A 149 10.11 -1.25 -18.14
N GLU A 150 9.30 -1.97 -18.91
CA GLU A 150 9.75 -3.19 -19.61
C GLU A 150 10.78 -2.89 -20.69
N ARG A 151 10.58 -1.81 -21.45
CA ARG A 151 11.46 -1.42 -22.55
C ARG A 151 12.81 -0.92 -22.05
N THR A 152 12.83 -0.13 -20.97
CA THR A 152 14.07 0.48 -20.45
C THR A 152 14.82 -0.44 -19.48
N GLY A 153 14.10 -1.35 -18.81
CA GLY A 153 14.67 -2.19 -17.75
C GLY A 153 15.10 -1.39 -16.50
N THR A 154 14.65 -0.13 -16.36
CA THR A 154 15.01 0.74 -15.25
C THR A 154 13.77 1.39 -14.63
N MET A 155 13.90 1.88 -13.39
CA MET A 155 12.82 2.56 -12.68
C MET A 155 12.71 4.06 -13.00
N GLU A 156 13.60 4.63 -13.84
CA GLU A 156 13.59 6.06 -14.15
C GLU A 156 12.23 6.57 -14.69
N PRO A 157 11.51 5.85 -15.58
CA PRO A 157 10.17 6.30 -16.00
C PRO A 157 9.18 6.43 -14.82
N ALA A 158 9.21 5.50 -13.87
CA ALA A 158 8.34 5.54 -12.69
C ALA A 158 8.78 6.67 -11.74
N ILE A 159 10.08 6.83 -11.51
CA ILE A 159 10.62 7.90 -10.67
C ILE A 159 10.22 9.27 -11.23
N ALA A 160 10.43 9.50 -12.51
CA ALA A 160 10.07 10.75 -13.17
C ALA A 160 8.56 11.05 -13.08
N SER A 161 7.72 10.01 -13.16
CA SER A 161 6.26 10.15 -13.11
C SER A 161 5.73 10.37 -11.70
N TYR A 162 6.25 9.66 -10.70
CA TYR A 162 5.64 9.59 -9.37
C TYR A 162 6.32 10.48 -8.33
N LEU A 163 7.65 10.50 -8.27
CA LEU A 163 8.39 11.17 -7.21
C LEU A 163 8.00 12.65 -7.02
N PRO A 164 7.85 13.49 -8.06
CA PRO A 164 7.49 14.89 -7.90
C PRO A 164 6.07 15.11 -7.36
N ARG A 165 5.21 14.11 -7.46
CA ARG A 165 3.78 14.19 -7.07
C ARG A 165 3.45 13.42 -5.80
N TYR A 166 4.39 12.60 -5.30
CA TYR A 166 4.19 11.81 -4.09
C TYR A 166 4.25 12.67 -2.82
N LEU A 167 5.08 13.70 -2.86
CA LEU A 167 5.37 14.51 -1.69
C LEU A 167 4.64 15.85 -1.75
N ALA A 168 4.30 16.38 -0.60
CA ALA A 168 3.80 17.74 -0.50
C ALA A 168 4.84 18.73 -1.07
N PRO A 169 4.44 19.79 -1.80
CA PRO A 169 5.37 20.70 -2.47
C PRO A 169 6.43 21.29 -1.55
N ALA A 170 6.05 21.70 -0.34
CA ALA A 170 6.99 22.23 0.64
C ALA A 170 8.00 21.16 1.09
N PHE A 171 7.53 19.94 1.38
CA PHE A 171 8.41 18.84 1.76
C PHE A 171 9.42 18.52 0.66
N TYR A 172 8.96 18.46 -0.60
CA TYR A 172 9.82 18.19 -1.76
C TYR A 172 10.92 19.26 -1.91
N ALA A 173 10.58 20.53 -1.68
CA ALA A 173 11.52 21.65 -1.83
C ALA A 173 12.50 21.76 -0.64
N GLU A 174 12.05 21.49 0.58
CA GLU A 174 12.80 21.77 1.81
C GLU A 174 13.61 20.57 2.33
N ARG A 175 13.34 19.35 1.83
CA ARG A 175 13.96 18.12 2.33
C ARG A 175 14.62 17.29 1.21
N PRO A 176 15.58 17.88 0.45
CA PRO A 176 16.21 17.22 -0.70
C PRO A 176 16.90 15.91 -0.32
N GLU A 177 17.45 15.80 0.89
CA GLU A 177 18.08 14.56 1.37
C GLU A 177 17.09 13.40 1.53
N LEU A 178 15.84 13.70 1.93
CA LEU A 178 14.79 12.69 2.04
C LEU A 178 14.19 12.36 0.67
N VAL A 179 14.07 13.35 -0.21
CA VAL A 179 13.66 13.13 -1.61
C VAL A 179 14.64 12.19 -2.30
N GLU A 180 15.95 12.38 -2.12
CA GLU A 180 16.96 11.50 -2.72
C GLU A 180 16.94 10.10 -2.09
N ARG A 181 16.72 9.99 -0.77
CA ARG A 181 16.51 8.69 -0.11
C ARG A 181 15.31 7.95 -0.72
N LEU A 182 14.19 8.63 -0.93
CA LEU A 182 13.01 8.04 -1.56
C LEU A 182 13.28 7.63 -3.01
N ARG A 183 13.99 8.48 -3.77
CA ARG A 183 14.44 8.17 -5.12
C ARG A 183 15.28 6.88 -5.16
N ALA A 184 16.21 6.74 -4.22
CA ALA A 184 17.06 5.55 -4.12
C ALA A 184 16.23 4.29 -3.84
N VAL A 185 15.25 4.34 -2.93
CA VAL A 185 14.32 3.22 -2.69
C VAL A 185 13.56 2.85 -3.97
N MET A 186 13.01 3.84 -4.69
CA MET A 186 12.30 3.60 -5.95
C MET A 186 13.23 3.00 -7.03
N ALA A 187 14.47 3.47 -7.11
CA ALA A 187 15.44 3.02 -8.11
C ALA A 187 15.91 1.57 -7.93
N CYS A 188 15.85 1.06 -6.69
CA CYS A 188 16.24 -0.32 -6.37
C CYS A 188 15.18 -1.36 -6.74
N GLN A 189 13.98 -0.96 -7.17
CA GLN A 189 12.89 -1.89 -7.47
C GLN A 189 13.10 -2.58 -8.83
N ASP A 190 12.54 -3.78 -8.99
CA ASP A 190 12.56 -4.51 -10.25
C ASP A 190 11.58 -3.88 -11.25
N ALA A 191 12.11 -3.36 -12.38
CA ALA A 191 11.29 -2.64 -13.35
C ALA A 191 10.21 -3.54 -13.99
N ARG A 192 10.53 -4.82 -14.27
CA ARG A 192 9.57 -5.78 -14.82
C ARG A 192 8.52 -6.15 -13.79
N GLY A 193 8.91 -6.38 -12.54
CA GLY A 193 7.99 -6.64 -11.44
C GLY A 193 7.05 -5.47 -11.20
N CYS A 194 7.57 -4.26 -11.22
CA CYS A 194 6.77 -3.03 -11.12
C CYS A 194 5.79 -2.87 -12.29
N ALA A 195 6.16 -3.24 -13.51
CA ALA A 195 5.24 -3.27 -14.65
C ALA A 195 4.08 -4.27 -14.41
N GLN A 196 4.35 -5.45 -13.84
CA GLN A 196 3.31 -6.42 -13.50
C GLN A 196 2.40 -5.92 -12.36
N LEU A 197 2.95 -5.19 -11.39
CA LEU A 197 2.13 -4.52 -10.36
C LEU A 197 1.17 -3.48 -10.96
N ILE A 198 1.66 -2.66 -11.91
CA ILE A 198 0.81 -1.69 -12.62
C ILE A 198 -0.35 -2.40 -13.32
N ARG A 199 -0.07 -3.50 -14.03
CA ARG A 199 -1.10 -4.28 -14.72
C ARG A 199 -2.11 -4.90 -13.75
N GLY A 200 -1.64 -5.40 -12.62
CA GLY A 200 -2.53 -5.90 -11.57
C GLY A 200 -3.44 -4.82 -10.98
N MET A 201 -2.91 -3.62 -10.75
CA MET A 201 -3.72 -2.48 -10.29
C MET A 201 -4.83 -2.12 -11.28
N GLN A 202 -4.56 -2.17 -12.57
CA GLN A 202 -5.52 -1.78 -13.61
C GLN A 202 -6.75 -2.68 -13.68
N VAL A 203 -6.59 -3.96 -13.36
CA VAL A 203 -7.67 -4.95 -13.45
C VAL A 203 -8.31 -5.27 -12.10
N ARG A 204 -7.91 -4.55 -11.03
CA ARG A 204 -8.42 -4.82 -9.69
C ARG A 204 -9.92 -4.60 -9.58
N VAL A 205 -10.55 -5.41 -8.77
CA VAL A 205 -11.94 -5.21 -8.34
C VAL A 205 -11.97 -4.09 -7.30
N GLY A 206 -12.98 -3.23 -7.33
CA GLY A 206 -13.25 -2.25 -6.29
C GLY A 206 -13.60 -2.91 -4.96
N GLY A 207 -13.53 -2.14 -3.88
CA GLY A 207 -13.85 -2.60 -2.53
C GLY A 207 -15.00 -1.82 -1.88
N GLU A 208 -15.80 -1.09 -2.67
CA GLU A 208 -16.91 -0.29 -2.16
C GLU A 208 -17.96 -1.15 -1.46
N ASP A 209 -18.19 -2.34 -1.99
CA ASP A 209 -19.11 -3.35 -1.46
C ASP A 209 -18.68 -3.90 -0.09
N LEU A 210 -17.39 -3.81 0.24
CA LEU A 210 -16.85 -4.33 1.50
C LEU A 210 -17.01 -3.37 2.68
N LEU A 211 -17.17 -2.07 2.40
CA LEU A 211 -17.06 -1.04 3.44
C LEU A 211 -18.10 -1.20 4.56
N ALA A 212 -19.32 -1.57 4.18
CA ALA A 212 -20.40 -1.80 5.13
C ALA A 212 -20.22 -3.09 5.96
N ASP A 213 -19.33 -3.98 5.56
CA ASP A 213 -19.08 -5.26 6.24
C ASP A 213 -17.89 -5.19 7.21
N VAL A 214 -17.17 -4.08 7.26
CA VAL A 214 -16.08 -3.88 8.22
C VAL A 214 -16.65 -3.80 9.65
N ARG A 215 -16.38 -4.80 10.47
CA ARG A 215 -16.82 -4.89 11.89
C ARG A 215 -15.66 -4.87 12.87
N VAL A 216 -14.43 -4.79 12.35
CA VAL A 216 -13.20 -4.71 13.13
C VAL A 216 -12.76 -3.25 13.29
N PRO A 217 -11.90 -2.92 14.27
CA PRO A 217 -11.29 -1.60 14.33
C PRO A 217 -10.72 -1.17 12.98
N ALA A 218 -11.06 0.03 12.54
CA ALA A 218 -10.60 0.53 11.24
C ALA A 218 -10.03 1.95 11.36
N LEU A 219 -9.05 2.24 10.47
CA LEU A 219 -8.34 3.52 10.38
C LEU A 219 -8.19 3.93 8.92
N VAL A 220 -8.39 5.20 8.63
CA VAL A 220 -8.03 5.82 7.34
C VAL A 220 -7.15 7.03 7.60
N VAL A 221 -5.97 7.07 7.00
CA VAL A 221 -5.05 8.23 7.07
C VAL A 221 -4.94 8.87 5.69
N ALA A 222 -5.06 10.19 5.65
CA ALA A 222 -4.99 10.98 4.42
C ALA A 222 -4.01 12.13 4.57
N GLY A 223 -3.17 12.35 3.56
CA GLY A 223 -2.42 13.60 3.42
C GLY A 223 -3.32 14.71 2.86
N ALA A 224 -3.25 15.90 3.44
CA ALA A 224 -4.08 17.04 3.01
C ALA A 224 -3.68 17.59 1.63
N GLN A 225 -2.44 17.34 1.21
CA GLN A 225 -1.87 17.78 -0.06
C GLN A 225 -1.60 16.60 -1.03
N ASP A 226 -2.25 15.46 -0.80
CA ASP A 226 -2.17 14.31 -1.71
C ASP A 226 -2.72 14.69 -3.08
N THR A 227 -1.89 14.56 -4.11
CA THR A 227 -2.26 14.92 -5.49
C THR A 227 -2.94 13.77 -6.25
N TYR A 228 -2.91 12.56 -5.68
CA TYR A 228 -3.55 11.36 -6.24
C TYR A 228 -4.94 11.13 -5.68
N LEU A 229 -5.14 11.46 -4.40
CA LEU A 229 -6.36 11.13 -3.67
C LEU A 229 -6.91 12.35 -2.94
N ASP A 230 -8.13 12.75 -3.29
CA ASP A 230 -8.82 13.81 -2.56
C ASP A 230 -9.11 13.34 -1.11
N PRO A 231 -8.64 14.08 -0.09
CA PRO A 231 -8.91 13.77 1.31
C PRO A 231 -10.41 13.65 1.65
N LYS A 232 -11.29 14.33 0.88
CA LYS A 232 -12.75 14.22 1.05
C LYS A 232 -13.25 12.83 0.66
N THR A 233 -12.70 12.26 -0.42
CA THR A 233 -13.00 10.88 -0.84
C THR A 233 -12.59 9.89 0.25
N LEU A 234 -11.38 10.05 0.82
CA LEU A 234 -10.90 9.18 1.90
C LEU A 234 -11.73 9.34 3.19
N ARG A 235 -12.22 10.54 3.48
CA ARG A 235 -13.17 10.74 4.59
C ARG A 235 -14.48 10.00 4.35
N ALA A 236 -15.00 10.02 3.12
CA ALA A 236 -16.22 9.27 2.77
C ALA A 236 -16.02 7.76 2.95
N VAL A 237 -14.87 7.23 2.54
CA VAL A 237 -14.47 5.83 2.78
C VAL A 237 -14.43 5.53 4.29
N ALA A 238 -13.79 6.38 5.08
CA ALA A 238 -13.73 6.21 6.53
C ALA A 238 -15.12 6.16 7.18
N ASN A 239 -16.00 7.07 6.77
CA ASN A 239 -17.39 7.10 7.27
C ASN A 239 -18.14 5.81 6.92
N ALA A 240 -18.01 5.32 5.68
CA ALA A 240 -18.65 4.08 5.23
C ALA A 240 -18.17 2.84 5.99
N MET A 241 -16.89 2.83 6.38
CA MET A 241 -16.27 1.74 7.18
C MET A 241 -16.50 1.89 8.69
N GLY A 242 -17.03 3.01 9.18
CA GLY A 242 -17.01 3.33 10.61
C GLY A 242 -15.59 3.49 11.17
N ALA A 243 -14.64 3.89 10.33
CA ALA A 243 -13.23 4.00 10.68
C ALA A 243 -12.90 5.33 11.36
N VAL A 244 -11.83 5.34 12.17
CA VAL A 244 -11.19 6.58 12.58
C VAL A 244 -10.55 7.22 11.34
N TYR A 245 -10.78 8.51 11.15
CA TYR A 245 -10.18 9.29 10.05
C TYR A 245 -9.16 10.27 10.61
N VAL A 246 -7.94 10.17 10.09
CA VAL A 246 -6.83 11.08 10.41
C VAL A 246 -6.42 11.81 9.14
N ARG A 247 -6.51 13.14 9.14
CA ARG A 247 -6.02 14.00 8.06
C ARG A 247 -4.77 14.72 8.54
N LEU A 248 -3.67 14.56 7.80
CA LEU A 248 -2.39 15.17 8.13
C LEU A 248 -2.16 16.40 7.25
N GLU A 249 -2.02 17.56 7.88
CA GLU A 249 -1.76 18.83 7.18
C GLU A 249 -0.33 18.84 6.63
N ASN A 250 -0.13 19.52 5.50
CA ASN A 250 1.17 19.64 4.80
C ASN A 250 1.81 18.31 4.42
N VAL A 251 1.00 17.28 4.19
CA VAL A 251 1.42 15.93 3.84
C VAL A 251 0.80 15.54 2.50
N GLY A 252 1.60 14.97 1.62
CA GLY A 252 1.19 14.43 0.32
C GLY A 252 0.74 12.96 0.40
N HIS A 253 1.18 12.17 -0.57
CA HIS A 253 0.77 10.76 -0.73
C HIS A 253 1.52 9.78 0.18
N LEU A 254 2.61 10.21 0.83
CA LEU A 254 3.45 9.36 1.68
C LEU A 254 3.42 9.75 3.17
N PRO A 255 2.27 9.62 3.86
CA PRO A 255 2.14 10.01 5.27
C PRO A 255 3.22 9.42 6.17
N MET A 256 3.59 8.13 5.95
CA MET A 256 4.59 7.42 6.74
C MET A 256 6.01 7.99 6.56
N PHE A 257 6.27 8.66 5.44
CA PHE A 257 7.56 9.23 5.09
C PHE A 257 7.63 10.74 5.39
N GLU A 258 6.55 11.49 5.10
CA GLU A 258 6.48 12.94 5.27
C GLU A 258 6.18 13.36 6.71
N ALA A 259 5.36 12.60 7.42
CA ALA A 259 4.96 12.82 8.79
C ALA A 259 5.09 11.53 9.63
N PRO A 260 6.31 10.96 9.76
CA PRO A 260 6.51 9.64 10.34
C PRO A 260 5.97 9.53 11.77
N ARG A 261 6.17 10.56 12.59
CA ARG A 261 5.69 10.57 13.99
C ARG A 261 4.15 10.58 14.05
N ALA A 262 3.49 11.50 13.33
CA ALA A 262 2.03 11.60 13.35
C ALA A 262 1.36 10.34 12.79
N THR A 263 1.96 9.73 11.74
CA THR A 263 1.49 8.45 11.19
C THR A 263 1.74 7.31 12.18
N GLY A 264 2.87 7.29 12.87
CA GLY A 264 3.18 6.33 13.93
C GLY A 264 2.20 6.42 15.11
N ASP A 265 1.89 7.65 15.57
CA ASP A 265 0.92 7.88 16.64
C ASP A 265 -0.48 7.38 16.25
N ALA A 266 -0.91 7.63 15.01
CA ALA A 266 -2.19 7.12 14.50
C ALA A 266 -2.24 5.59 14.46
N LEU A 267 -1.16 4.95 14.01
CA LEU A 267 -1.06 3.48 13.98
C LEU A 267 -0.95 2.89 15.38
N ALA A 268 -0.26 3.54 16.33
CA ALA A 268 -0.19 3.10 17.72
C ALA A 268 -1.57 3.16 18.40
N ALA A 269 -2.32 4.24 18.18
CA ALA A 269 -3.69 4.36 18.67
C ALA A 269 -4.64 3.31 18.03
N PHE A 270 -4.47 3.03 16.74
CA PHE A 270 -5.19 1.95 16.06
C PHE A 270 -4.84 0.57 16.65
N ALA A 271 -3.55 0.31 16.86
CA ALA A 271 -3.05 -0.94 17.42
C ALA A 271 -3.62 -1.23 18.84
N GLN A 272 -3.82 -0.19 19.66
CA GLN A 272 -4.45 -0.33 20.99
C GLN A 272 -5.91 -0.79 20.89
N ARG A 273 -6.63 -0.45 19.83
CA ARG A 273 -8.03 -0.85 19.60
C ARG A 273 -8.15 -2.29 19.07
N VAL A 274 -7.09 -2.80 18.46
CA VAL A 274 -7.06 -4.16 17.90
C VAL A 274 -6.74 -5.22 18.95
N GLY A 275 -6.06 -4.85 20.04
CA GLY A 275 -5.73 -5.72 21.17
C GLY A 275 -4.26 -6.15 21.21
#